data_aea34751e2f1546a3b6e1ac3f809be3f
#
_entry.id   aea34751e2f1546a3b6e1ac3f809be3f
#
_cell.length_a   1.000
_cell.length_b   1.000
_cell.length_c   1.000
_cell.angle_alpha   90.00
_cell.angle_beta   90.00
_cell.angle_gamma   90.00
#
_symmetry.space_group_name_H-M   'P 1'
#
loop_
_entity.id
_entity.type
_entity.pdbx_description
1 polymer ?
#
loop_
_entity_poly.entity_id
_entity_poly.type
_entity_poly.pdbx_seq_one_letter_code
_entity_poly.pdbx_strand_id
1 'polypeptide(L)'
;MLRLICFLFIATFFLGCKVVNNQEYPVGIYSVGSSANLPDVAEAGFNLVTGPADIDYLDTAERNGLRVLASPGSSAGASFNSAKARSKIAQLDRHPALWSWYLIDEPDMHRVSPMKVKEAHNVIKRAGAIKPTSVVLYKGDESQWYGNIADITMVDRYPVPWLPLANFSQHIHKARLATDSERPLIAVIQSFDWSAHKSVLPGEENLRPPTEYELRSMTYSALARGANGIFYFSYADMMII
;
A
#
# COMPACT_ATOMS: atom_id res chain seq x y z
N MET A 1 0.99 -57.79 48.41
CA MET A 1 2.04 -56.79 48.17
C MET A 1 2.02 -56.44 46.69
N LEU A 2 1.34 -55.39 46.35
CA LEU A 2 1.24 -54.94 44.96
C LEU A 2 1.55 -53.43 44.96
N ARG A 3 2.74 -53.04 44.51
CA ARG A 3 3.11 -51.63 44.33
C ARG A 3 2.72 -51.27 42.91
N LEU A 4 1.61 -50.54 42.81
CA LEU A 4 1.14 -49.94 41.60
C LEU A 4 2.02 -48.70 41.31
N ILE A 5 2.76 -48.75 40.23
CA ILE A 5 3.55 -47.63 39.70
C ILE A 5 2.63 -46.76 38.94
N CYS A 6 2.25 -45.62 39.52
CA CYS A 6 1.58 -44.55 38.76
C CYS A 6 2.58 -43.90 37.81
N PHE A 7 2.52 -44.24 36.54
CA PHE A 7 3.15 -43.44 35.49
C PHE A 7 2.30 -42.19 35.25
N LEU A 8 2.82 -41.09 35.73
CA LEU A 8 2.28 -39.78 35.44
C LEU A 8 2.49 -39.49 33.97
N PHE A 9 1.43 -39.47 33.21
CA PHE A 9 1.42 -38.87 31.87
C PHE A 9 1.53 -37.35 32.05
N ILE A 10 2.73 -36.81 31.97
CA ILE A 10 2.94 -35.41 31.76
C ILE A 10 2.65 -35.17 30.28
N ALA A 11 1.38 -34.86 29.96
CA ALA A 11 1.02 -34.27 28.70
C ALA A 11 1.68 -32.89 28.66
N THR A 12 2.84 -32.80 28.04
CA THR A 12 3.44 -31.54 27.65
C THR A 12 2.52 -30.92 26.61
N PHE A 13 1.61 -30.07 27.06
CA PHE A 13 0.95 -29.10 26.23
C PHE A 13 2.05 -28.16 25.70
N PHE A 14 2.63 -28.52 24.57
CA PHE A 14 3.24 -27.54 23.72
C PHE A 14 2.10 -26.66 23.22
N LEU A 15 1.75 -25.64 24.01
CA LEU A 15 1.14 -24.45 23.43
C LEU A 15 2.14 -24.00 22.37
N GLY A 16 1.84 -24.34 21.14
CA GLY A 16 2.49 -23.72 19.99
C GLY A 16 2.25 -22.23 20.12
N CYS A 17 3.23 -21.52 20.67
CA CYS A 17 3.35 -20.10 20.47
C CYS A 17 3.35 -19.97 18.94
N LYS A 18 2.20 -19.64 18.35
CA LYS A 18 2.21 -19.05 17.03
C LYS A 18 3.20 -17.90 17.16
N VAL A 19 4.36 -18.06 16.53
CA VAL A 19 5.25 -16.94 16.27
C VAL A 19 4.32 -15.96 15.54
N VAL A 20 3.85 -14.97 16.27
CA VAL A 20 3.20 -13.82 15.66
C VAL A 20 4.28 -13.30 14.77
N ASN A 21 4.12 -13.54 13.48
CA ASN A 21 5.00 -13.00 12.48
C ASN A 21 4.96 -11.49 12.72
N ASN A 22 6.04 -10.95 13.27
CA ASN A 22 6.13 -9.56 13.73
C ASN A 22 6.28 -8.67 12.50
N GLN A 23 5.36 -8.82 11.55
CA GLN A 23 5.24 -7.88 10.44
C GLN A 23 4.59 -6.65 11.04
N GLU A 24 5.40 -5.62 11.21
CA GLU A 24 4.91 -4.30 11.59
C GLU A 24 3.74 -3.91 10.68
N TYR A 25 2.73 -3.33 11.31
CA TYR A 25 1.57 -2.83 10.56
C TYR A 25 2.04 -1.78 9.54
N PRO A 26 1.70 -1.93 8.24
CA PRO A 26 2.15 -1.01 7.21
C PRO A 26 1.63 0.41 7.44
N VAL A 27 2.53 1.34 7.70
CA VAL A 27 2.25 2.78 7.80
C VAL A 27 3.18 3.49 6.82
N GLY A 28 2.61 3.95 5.73
CA GLY A 28 3.37 4.49 4.62
C GLY A 28 3.06 5.94 4.29
N ILE A 29 3.94 6.55 3.51
CA ILE A 29 3.74 7.87 2.95
C ILE A 29 4.16 7.89 1.47
N TYR A 30 3.37 8.59 0.66
CA TYR A 30 3.60 8.73 -0.78
C TYR A 30 4.64 9.80 -1.10
N SER A 31 5.24 9.68 -2.29
CA SER A 31 6.03 10.72 -2.97
C SER A 31 7.32 11.13 -2.27
N VAL A 32 8.01 10.19 -1.62
CA VAL A 32 9.35 10.44 -1.08
C VAL A 32 10.39 10.19 -2.19
N GLY A 33 10.60 11.18 -3.03
CA GLY A 33 11.45 11.05 -4.23
C GLY A 33 12.96 11.10 -3.96
N SER A 34 13.38 11.74 -2.86
CA SER A 34 14.78 11.88 -2.49
C SER A 34 15.16 10.97 -1.33
N SER A 35 16.27 10.23 -1.48
CA SER A 35 16.82 9.40 -0.40
C SER A 35 17.30 10.23 0.80
N ALA A 36 17.59 11.52 0.62
CA ALA A 36 17.98 12.43 1.69
C ALA A 36 16.86 12.65 2.73
N ASN A 37 15.60 12.45 2.35
CA ASN A 37 14.44 12.64 3.22
C ASN A 37 14.05 11.36 4.01
N LEU A 38 14.65 10.22 3.71
CA LEU A 38 14.28 8.95 4.32
C LEU A 38 14.54 8.89 5.84
N PRO A 39 15.62 9.49 6.38
CA PRO A 39 15.81 9.54 7.82
C PRO A 39 14.67 10.26 8.55
N ASP A 40 14.24 11.42 8.06
CA ASP A 40 13.16 12.21 8.66
C ASP A 40 11.81 11.44 8.61
N VAL A 41 11.56 10.74 7.50
CA VAL A 41 10.36 9.91 7.33
C VAL A 41 10.35 8.74 8.32
N ALA A 42 11.49 8.10 8.53
CA ALA A 42 11.63 7.03 9.52
C ALA A 42 11.47 7.55 10.96
N GLU A 43 12.06 8.70 11.28
CA GLU A 43 11.92 9.35 12.59
C GLU A 43 10.47 9.76 12.88
N ALA A 44 9.70 10.14 11.84
CA ALA A 44 8.27 10.41 11.94
C ALA A 44 7.41 9.17 12.19
N GLY A 45 8.00 7.97 12.23
CA GLY A 45 7.32 6.70 12.55
C GLY A 45 6.73 5.96 11.35
N PHE A 46 7.03 6.36 10.12
CA PHE A 46 6.68 5.58 8.95
C PHE A 46 7.60 4.37 8.77
N ASN A 47 7.08 3.28 8.24
CA ASN A 47 7.86 2.08 7.89
C ASN A 47 7.79 1.72 6.40
N LEU A 48 7.04 2.50 5.61
CA LEU A 48 6.89 2.36 4.18
C LEU A 48 6.91 3.72 3.47
N VAL A 49 7.44 3.72 2.24
CA VAL A 49 7.41 4.89 1.35
C VAL A 49 7.07 4.46 -0.07
N THR A 50 6.49 5.37 -0.87
CA THR A 50 6.59 5.22 -2.32
C THR A 50 7.82 5.98 -2.81
N GLY A 51 8.63 5.34 -3.63
CA GLY A 51 9.89 5.91 -4.10
C GLY A 51 10.45 5.24 -5.35
N PRO A 52 11.61 5.70 -5.82
CA PRO A 52 12.25 5.17 -7.01
C PRO A 52 12.65 3.69 -6.87
N ALA A 53 12.50 2.92 -7.94
CA ALA A 53 13.11 1.60 -8.08
C ALA A 53 14.59 1.77 -8.48
N ASP A 54 15.40 2.13 -7.51
CA ASP A 54 16.83 2.42 -7.67
C ASP A 54 17.62 1.81 -6.51
N ILE A 55 18.82 1.25 -6.79
CA ILE A 55 19.57 0.51 -5.80
C ILE A 55 20.02 1.39 -4.63
N ASP A 56 20.54 2.59 -4.92
CA ASP A 56 21.05 3.49 -3.89
C ASP A 56 19.93 4.02 -2.99
N TYR A 57 18.75 4.23 -3.59
CA TYR A 57 17.55 4.60 -2.84
C TYR A 57 17.09 3.46 -1.91
N LEU A 58 17.03 2.23 -2.44
CA LEU A 58 16.65 1.05 -1.66
C LEU A 58 17.64 0.75 -0.53
N ASP A 59 18.94 0.86 -0.79
CA ASP A 59 19.99 0.71 0.23
C ASP A 59 19.83 1.75 1.36
N THR A 60 19.48 2.99 0.98
CA THR A 60 19.25 4.05 1.97
C THR A 60 17.96 3.80 2.76
N ALA A 61 16.91 3.32 2.11
CA ALA A 61 15.66 2.92 2.78
C ALA A 61 15.92 1.79 3.79
N GLU A 62 16.67 0.75 3.41
CA GLU A 62 17.04 -0.35 4.30
C GLU A 62 17.79 0.12 5.54
N ARG A 63 18.79 0.99 5.37
CA ARG A 63 19.56 1.55 6.50
C ARG A 63 18.70 2.33 7.50
N ASN A 64 17.57 2.87 7.04
CA ASN A 64 16.62 3.61 7.88
C ASN A 64 15.41 2.76 8.32
N GLY A 65 15.44 1.44 8.11
CA GLY A 65 14.33 0.56 8.49
C GLY A 65 13.06 0.72 7.65
N LEU A 66 13.16 1.40 6.51
CA LEU A 66 12.04 1.64 5.61
C LEU A 66 11.96 0.59 4.49
N ARG A 67 10.74 0.29 4.07
CA ARG A 67 10.47 -0.50 2.87
C ARG A 67 9.86 0.39 1.79
N VAL A 68 10.00 -0.01 0.53
CA VAL A 68 9.66 0.82 -0.63
C VAL A 68 8.62 0.15 -1.50
N LEU A 69 7.56 0.86 -1.79
CA LEU A 69 6.62 0.58 -2.87
C LEU A 69 7.16 1.28 -4.12
N ALA A 70 7.59 0.52 -5.13
CA ALA A 70 8.27 1.07 -6.28
C ALA A 70 7.69 0.58 -7.62
N SER A 71 7.71 1.46 -8.62
CA SER A 71 7.30 1.09 -9.98
C SER A 71 8.31 0.15 -10.63
N PRO A 72 7.87 -0.87 -11.38
CA PRO A 72 8.77 -1.70 -12.21
C PRO A 72 9.33 -0.93 -13.42
N GLY A 73 9.22 0.38 -13.44
CA GLY A 73 9.71 1.25 -14.50
C GLY A 73 8.74 1.42 -15.68
N SER A 74 7.54 0.87 -15.57
CA SER A 74 6.45 1.05 -16.53
C SER A 74 5.11 0.76 -15.84
N SER A 75 4.15 1.66 -16.02
CA SER A 75 2.78 1.45 -15.52
C SER A 75 1.99 0.54 -16.45
N ALA A 76 1.07 -0.26 -15.87
CA ALA A 76 0.16 -1.08 -16.65
C ALA A 76 -0.69 -0.22 -17.59
N GLY A 77 -0.99 -0.74 -18.76
CA GLY A 77 -1.78 -0.01 -19.77
C GLY A 77 -1.30 -0.28 -21.21
N ALA A 78 -1.72 0.55 -22.13
CA ALA A 78 -1.40 0.39 -23.53
C ALA A 78 0.12 0.55 -23.85
N SER A 79 0.81 1.36 -23.06
CA SER A 79 2.25 1.62 -23.20
C SER A 79 3.13 0.79 -22.28
N PHE A 80 2.60 -0.28 -21.68
CA PHE A 80 3.36 -1.11 -20.76
C PHE A 80 4.60 -1.72 -21.41
N ASN A 81 5.77 -1.36 -20.88
CA ASN A 81 7.07 -1.85 -21.38
C ASN A 81 7.54 -3.08 -20.59
N SER A 82 7.23 -4.25 -21.11
CA SER A 82 7.56 -5.52 -20.46
C SER A 82 9.07 -5.79 -20.35
N ALA A 83 9.88 -5.29 -21.29
CA ALA A 83 11.32 -5.46 -21.25
C ALA A 83 11.95 -4.65 -20.09
N LYS A 84 11.50 -3.40 -19.94
CA LYS A 84 11.92 -2.53 -18.83
C LYS A 84 11.53 -3.11 -17.49
N ALA A 85 10.30 -3.61 -17.36
CA ALA A 85 9.81 -4.24 -16.14
C ALA A 85 10.64 -5.47 -15.76
N ARG A 86 10.91 -6.37 -16.72
CA ARG A 86 11.76 -7.57 -16.49
C ARG A 86 13.16 -7.20 -16.04
N SER A 87 13.76 -6.17 -16.66
CA SER A 87 15.10 -5.70 -16.28
C SER A 87 15.13 -5.21 -14.82
N LYS A 88 14.12 -4.42 -14.40
CA LYS A 88 14.01 -3.93 -13.03
C LYS A 88 13.82 -5.06 -12.02
N ILE A 89 12.99 -6.05 -12.35
CA ILE A 89 12.75 -7.20 -11.49
C ILE A 89 14.04 -8.01 -11.32
N ALA A 90 14.75 -8.30 -12.42
CA ALA A 90 16.01 -9.03 -12.37
C ALA A 90 17.07 -8.36 -11.49
N GLN A 91 17.06 -7.02 -11.42
CA GLN A 91 18.01 -6.24 -10.64
C GLN A 91 17.62 -6.08 -9.17
N LEU A 92 16.36 -5.86 -8.88
CA LEU A 92 15.93 -5.30 -7.59
C LEU A 92 14.94 -6.17 -6.80
N ASP A 93 14.33 -7.20 -7.40
CA ASP A 93 13.25 -7.95 -6.75
C ASP A 93 13.68 -8.64 -5.44
N ARG A 94 14.97 -8.95 -5.30
CA ARG A 94 15.50 -9.58 -4.09
C ARG A 94 15.96 -8.60 -3.03
N HIS A 95 15.87 -7.31 -3.29
CA HIS A 95 16.29 -6.29 -2.33
C HIS A 95 15.41 -6.30 -1.08
N PRO A 96 15.98 -6.32 0.15
CA PRO A 96 15.20 -6.40 1.39
C PRO A 96 14.21 -5.24 1.55
N ALA A 97 14.63 -4.03 1.23
CA ALA A 97 13.79 -2.85 1.34
C ALA A 97 12.68 -2.78 0.28
N LEU A 98 12.75 -3.53 -0.83
CA LEU A 98 11.64 -3.54 -1.77
C LEU A 98 10.45 -4.28 -1.17
N TRP A 99 9.33 -3.56 -0.98
CA TRP A 99 8.10 -4.12 -0.40
C TRP A 99 7.17 -4.71 -1.46
N SER A 100 6.90 -3.94 -2.51
CA SER A 100 5.96 -4.33 -3.56
C SER A 100 6.25 -3.60 -4.87
N TRP A 101 5.87 -4.24 -5.99
CA TRP A 101 5.88 -3.64 -7.33
C TRP A 101 4.57 -2.92 -7.61
N TYR A 102 4.63 -1.61 -7.77
CA TYR A 102 3.50 -0.75 -8.07
C TYR A 102 3.11 -0.85 -9.55
N LEU A 103 1.98 -1.48 -9.86
CA LEU A 103 1.56 -1.74 -11.24
C LEU A 103 1.04 -0.48 -11.92
N ILE A 104 0.14 0.23 -11.26
CA ILE A 104 -0.56 1.39 -11.81
C ILE A 104 -1.33 2.09 -10.71
N ASP A 105 -1.49 3.40 -10.90
CA ASP A 105 -2.33 4.29 -10.12
C ASP A 105 -3.69 4.45 -10.81
N GLU A 106 -4.77 4.33 -10.05
CA GLU A 106 -6.16 4.59 -10.43
C GLU A 106 -6.57 4.10 -11.85
N PRO A 107 -6.36 2.81 -12.19
CA PRO A 107 -6.75 2.31 -13.51
C PRO A 107 -8.25 2.47 -13.78
N ASP A 108 -9.07 2.44 -12.74
CA ASP A 108 -10.52 2.64 -12.78
C ASP A 108 -10.90 4.08 -13.14
N MET A 109 -10.14 5.07 -12.69
CA MET A 109 -10.30 6.47 -13.07
C MET A 109 -9.78 6.73 -14.50
N HIS A 110 -8.62 6.17 -14.81
CA HIS A 110 -7.94 6.34 -16.10
C HIS A 110 -8.44 5.41 -17.22
N ARG A 111 -9.49 4.62 -16.96
CA ARG A 111 -10.12 3.70 -17.94
C ARG A 111 -9.14 2.66 -18.50
N VAL A 112 -8.16 2.26 -17.75
CA VAL A 112 -7.26 1.16 -18.10
C VAL A 112 -7.93 -0.15 -17.69
N SER A 113 -8.27 -1.00 -18.66
CA SER A 113 -9.06 -2.20 -18.39
C SER A 113 -8.39 -3.16 -17.41
N PRO A 114 -9.16 -3.94 -16.60
CA PRO A 114 -8.63 -4.96 -15.70
C PRO A 114 -7.72 -5.97 -16.41
N MET A 115 -8.01 -6.28 -17.69
CA MET A 115 -7.18 -7.17 -18.50
C MET A 115 -5.76 -6.63 -18.69
N LYS A 116 -5.60 -5.32 -18.91
CA LYS A 116 -4.28 -4.68 -19.06
C LYS A 116 -3.49 -4.68 -17.76
N VAL A 117 -4.15 -4.49 -16.64
CA VAL A 117 -3.52 -4.61 -15.32
C VAL A 117 -3.08 -6.06 -15.07
N LYS A 118 -3.92 -7.03 -15.41
CA LYS A 118 -3.60 -8.46 -15.31
C LYS A 118 -2.44 -8.88 -16.23
N GLU A 119 -2.37 -8.32 -17.43
CA GLU A 119 -1.22 -8.54 -18.32
C GLU A 119 0.09 -8.10 -17.66
N ALA A 120 0.15 -6.89 -17.10
CA ALA A 120 1.32 -6.36 -16.42
C ALA A 120 1.70 -7.22 -15.20
N HIS A 121 0.72 -7.56 -14.34
CA HIS A 121 0.91 -8.48 -13.24
C HIS A 121 1.55 -9.80 -13.69
N ASN A 122 0.98 -10.42 -14.72
CA ASN A 122 1.47 -11.71 -15.24
C ASN A 122 2.88 -11.61 -15.83
N VAL A 123 3.24 -10.49 -16.45
CA VAL A 123 4.61 -10.27 -16.95
C VAL A 123 5.60 -10.24 -15.79
N ILE A 124 5.26 -9.53 -14.72
CA ILE A 124 6.09 -9.41 -13.51
C ILE A 124 6.26 -10.78 -12.85
N LYS A 125 5.18 -11.52 -12.64
CA LYS A 125 5.24 -12.86 -12.03
C LYS A 125 6.03 -13.86 -12.90
N ARG A 126 5.83 -13.84 -14.22
CA ARG A 126 6.61 -14.68 -15.15
C ARG A 126 8.09 -14.29 -15.26
N ALA A 127 8.44 -13.07 -14.89
CA ALA A 127 9.83 -12.65 -14.74
C ALA A 127 10.51 -13.21 -13.47
N GLY A 128 9.77 -13.96 -12.65
CA GLY A 128 10.26 -14.58 -11.43
C GLY A 128 10.21 -13.69 -10.20
N ALA A 129 9.38 -12.63 -10.23
CA ALA A 129 9.24 -11.75 -9.08
C ALA A 129 8.71 -12.50 -7.85
N ILE A 130 9.46 -12.42 -6.75
CA ILE A 130 9.08 -12.93 -5.42
C ILE A 130 8.33 -11.88 -4.60
N LYS A 131 8.59 -10.61 -4.87
CA LYS A 131 7.86 -9.51 -4.22
C LYS A 131 6.42 -9.43 -4.74
N PRO A 132 5.47 -9.03 -3.88
CA PRO A 132 4.10 -8.84 -4.30
C PRO A 132 3.96 -7.68 -5.30
N THR A 133 2.84 -7.67 -5.99
CA THR A 133 2.41 -6.54 -6.83
C THR A 133 1.29 -5.78 -6.13
N SER A 134 1.14 -4.49 -6.41
CA SER A 134 0.08 -3.66 -5.87
C SER A 134 -0.60 -2.81 -6.95
N VAL A 135 -1.87 -2.49 -6.72
CA VAL A 135 -2.68 -1.58 -7.52
C VAL A 135 -3.42 -0.63 -6.59
N VAL A 136 -3.51 0.63 -6.98
CA VAL A 136 -4.34 1.63 -6.28
C VAL A 136 -5.61 1.88 -7.09
N LEU A 137 -6.74 1.96 -6.42
CA LEU A 137 -8.07 2.18 -7.00
C LEU A 137 -8.69 3.44 -6.40
N TYR A 138 -9.22 4.30 -7.26
CA TYR A 138 -9.98 5.49 -6.86
C TYR A 138 -11.32 5.16 -6.21
N LYS A 139 -11.96 4.04 -6.62
CA LYS A 139 -13.27 3.60 -6.11
C LYS A 139 -13.20 2.21 -5.52
N GLY A 140 -13.59 2.10 -4.27
CA GLY A 140 -13.62 0.80 -3.59
C GLY A 140 -14.53 -0.24 -4.22
N ASP A 141 -15.63 0.16 -4.88
CA ASP A 141 -16.54 -0.73 -5.59
C ASP A 141 -15.93 -1.31 -6.88
N GLU A 142 -14.98 -0.63 -7.51
CA GLU A 142 -14.22 -1.17 -8.64
C GLU A 142 -13.32 -2.35 -8.23
N SER A 143 -13.09 -2.56 -6.93
CA SER A 143 -12.34 -3.72 -6.44
C SER A 143 -12.95 -5.05 -6.86
N GLN A 144 -14.22 -5.12 -7.20
CA GLN A 144 -14.83 -6.31 -7.78
C GLN A 144 -14.18 -6.74 -9.11
N TRP A 145 -13.57 -5.81 -9.85
CA TRP A 145 -12.93 -6.06 -11.15
C TRP A 145 -11.41 -6.11 -11.06
N TYR A 146 -10.81 -5.31 -10.18
CA TYR A 146 -9.36 -5.13 -10.08
C TYR A 146 -8.76 -5.77 -8.84
N GLY A 147 -9.50 -5.86 -7.74
CA GLY A 147 -8.98 -6.15 -6.40
C GLY A 147 -8.34 -7.52 -6.23
N ASN A 148 -8.62 -8.48 -7.12
CA ASN A 148 -8.01 -9.81 -7.08
C ASN A 148 -6.96 -10.03 -8.19
N ILE A 149 -6.56 -8.97 -8.89
CA ILE A 149 -5.52 -9.03 -9.93
C ILE A 149 -4.13 -8.93 -9.32
N ALA A 150 -3.88 -7.87 -8.56
CA ALA A 150 -2.63 -7.68 -7.84
C ALA A 150 -2.64 -8.44 -6.50
N ASP A 151 -1.47 -8.63 -5.90
CA ASP A 151 -1.36 -9.29 -4.60
C ASP A 151 -1.84 -8.37 -3.46
N ILE A 152 -1.72 -7.06 -3.63
CA ILE A 152 -2.13 -6.02 -2.69
C ILE A 152 -3.07 -5.05 -3.39
N THR A 153 -4.23 -4.80 -2.81
CA THR A 153 -5.15 -3.76 -3.26
C THR A 153 -5.02 -2.54 -2.35
N MET A 154 -4.92 -1.39 -2.95
CA MET A 154 -4.93 -0.10 -2.25
C MET A 154 -6.13 0.70 -2.75
N VAL A 155 -6.71 1.52 -1.88
CA VAL A 155 -7.85 2.39 -2.25
C VAL A 155 -7.57 3.79 -1.72
N ASP A 156 -7.62 4.76 -2.62
CA ASP A 156 -7.49 6.16 -2.33
C ASP A 156 -8.81 6.89 -2.58
N ARG A 157 -9.26 7.60 -1.60
CA ARG A 157 -10.47 8.41 -1.70
C ARG A 157 -10.31 9.66 -0.86
N TYR A 158 -10.37 10.81 -1.50
CA TYR A 158 -10.06 12.10 -0.90
C TYR A 158 -11.32 12.94 -0.72
N PRO A 159 -12.00 12.86 0.45
CA PRO A 159 -13.30 13.51 0.67
C PRO A 159 -13.22 14.99 0.95
N VAL A 160 -12.13 15.48 1.54
CA VAL A 160 -12.02 16.88 2.00
C VAL A 160 -11.67 17.81 0.83
N PRO A 161 -12.37 18.93 0.67
CA PRO A 161 -13.38 19.52 1.58
C PRO A 161 -14.85 19.20 1.25
N TRP A 162 -15.16 18.48 0.16
CA TRP A 162 -16.52 18.49 -0.44
C TRP A 162 -17.42 17.33 -0.03
N LEU A 163 -16.83 16.21 0.38
CA LEU A 163 -17.59 15.00 0.67
C LEU A 163 -17.60 14.71 2.16
N PRO A 164 -18.66 14.07 2.68
CA PRO A 164 -18.64 13.55 4.04
C PRO A 164 -17.50 12.52 4.21
N LEU A 165 -16.86 12.50 5.38
CA LEU A 165 -15.79 11.52 5.68
C LEU A 165 -16.26 10.07 5.55
N ALA A 166 -17.57 9.83 5.77
CA ALA A 166 -18.17 8.53 5.53
C ALA A 166 -17.99 8.02 4.08
N ASN A 167 -17.83 8.92 3.10
CA ASN A 167 -17.55 8.53 1.72
C ASN A 167 -16.25 7.71 1.62
N PHE A 168 -15.18 8.17 2.28
CA PHE A 168 -13.92 7.43 2.34
C PHE A 168 -14.10 6.04 2.95
N SER A 169 -14.68 5.97 4.16
CA SER A 169 -14.85 4.70 4.87
C SER A 169 -15.76 3.71 4.13
N GLN A 170 -16.75 4.20 3.38
CA GLN A 170 -17.60 3.36 2.53
C GLN A 170 -16.82 2.73 1.38
N HIS A 171 -15.89 3.46 0.76
CA HIS A 171 -15.04 2.90 -0.31
C HIS A 171 -14.09 1.83 0.23
N ILE A 172 -13.50 2.03 1.42
CA ILE A 172 -12.68 0.99 2.07
C ILE A 172 -13.53 -0.27 2.37
N HIS A 173 -14.74 -0.08 2.90
CA HIS A 173 -15.65 -1.19 3.19
C HIS A 173 -16.03 -1.98 1.93
N LYS A 174 -16.40 -1.28 0.85
CA LYS A 174 -16.73 -1.92 -0.43
C LYS A 174 -15.55 -2.72 -1.00
N ALA A 175 -14.35 -2.14 -0.92
CA ALA A 175 -13.14 -2.83 -1.35
C ALA A 175 -12.89 -4.09 -0.50
N ARG A 176 -13.08 -4.02 0.82
CA ARG A 176 -12.92 -5.20 1.70
C ARG A 176 -13.90 -6.32 1.36
N LEU A 177 -15.14 -5.97 1.00
CA LEU A 177 -16.15 -6.96 0.60
C LEU A 177 -15.86 -7.59 -0.78
N ALA A 178 -15.18 -6.86 -1.66
CA ALA A 178 -14.92 -7.28 -3.04
C ALA A 178 -13.57 -7.99 -3.24
N THR A 179 -12.66 -7.88 -2.27
CA THR A 179 -11.36 -8.57 -2.28
C THR A 179 -11.39 -9.79 -1.37
N ASP A 180 -10.61 -10.82 -1.72
CA ASP A 180 -10.43 -11.99 -0.86
C ASP A 180 -9.95 -11.56 0.53
N SER A 181 -10.50 -12.17 1.59
CA SER A 181 -10.21 -11.79 2.98
C SER A 181 -8.73 -11.87 3.34
N GLU A 182 -8.03 -12.81 2.72
CA GLU A 182 -6.58 -13.03 2.94
C GLU A 182 -5.69 -12.03 2.20
N ARG A 183 -6.24 -11.25 1.26
CA ARG A 183 -5.46 -10.25 0.52
C ARG A 183 -5.34 -8.95 1.33
N PRO A 184 -4.13 -8.39 1.42
CA PRO A 184 -3.95 -7.09 2.03
C PRO A 184 -4.74 -6.00 1.31
N LEU A 185 -5.47 -5.22 2.10
CA LEU A 185 -6.16 -4.00 1.66
C LEU A 185 -5.51 -2.82 2.37
N ILE A 186 -4.98 -1.88 1.59
CA ILE A 186 -4.33 -0.69 2.11
C ILE A 186 -5.21 0.52 1.84
N ALA A 187 -5.48 1.32 2.86
CA ALA A 187 -6.18 2.58 2.71
C ALA A 187 -5.18 3.73 2.46
N VAL A 188 -5.43 4.53 1.43
CA VAL A 188 -4.64 5.74 1.16
C VAL A 188 -5.43 6.95 1.62
N ILE A 189 -4.89 7.64 2.60
CA ILE A 189 -5.55 8.71 3.36
C ILE A 189 -5.12 10.06 2.81
N GLN A 190 -6.08 10.95 2.61
CA GLN A 190 -5.81 12.33 2.23
C GLN A 190 -5.05 13.05 3.34
N SER A 191 -3.86 13.58 3.03
CA SER A 191 -3.09 14.42 3.94
C SER A 191 -2.53 15.68 3.24
N PHE A 192 -3.12 16.06 2.13
CA PHE A 192 -2.72 17.17 1.28
C PHE A 192 -3.83 18.22 1.13
N ASP A 193 -3.43 19.42 0.71
CA ASP A 193 -4.33 20.49 0.31
C ASP A 193 -4.56 20.43 -1.20
N TRP A 194 -5.83 20.39 -1.62
CA TRP A 194 -6.19 20.47 -3.03
C TRP A 194 -5.69 21.75 -3.71
N SER A 195 -5.34 22.79 -2.96
CA SER A 195 -4.74 24.01 -3.52
C SER A 195 -3.40 23.75 -4.24
N ALA A 196 -2.68 22.68 -3.85
CA ALA A 196 -1.47 22.22 -4.53
C ALA A 196 -1.76 21.56 -5.90
N HIS A 197 -3.03 21.15 -6.13
CA HIS A 197 -3.47 20.41 -7.33
C HIS A 197 -4.55 21.14 -8.14
N LYS A 198 -4.55 22.46 -8.13
CA LYS A 198 -5.56 23.30 -8.83
C LYS A 198 -5.72 22.98 -10.33
N SER A 199 -4.67 22.49 -10.98
CA SER A 199 -4.73 22.10 -12.38
C SER A 199 -5.68 20.92 -12.65
N VAL A 200 -5.93 20.07 -11.64
CA VAL A 200 -6.84 18.92 -11.70
C VAL A 200 -8.29 19.34 -11.44
N LEU A 201 -8.47 20.46 -10.72
CA LEU A 201 -9.77 20.96 -10.27
C LEU A 201 -9.94 22.45 -10.65
N PRO A 202 -9.96 22.79 -11.95
CA PRO A 202 -10.06 24.18 -12.37
C PRO A 202 -11.42 24.77 -11.97
N GLY A 203 -11.38 25.93 -11.30
CA GLY A 203 -12.58 26.66 -10.89
C GLY A 203 -13.14 26.26 -9.51
N GLU A 204 -12.58 25.28 -8.83
CA GLU A 204 -12.98 24.93 -7.47
C GLU A 204 -12.42 25.94 -6.46
N GLU A 205 -13.29 26.33 -5.52
CA GLU A 205 -12.99 27.26 -4.43
C GLU A 205 -12.99 26.54 -3.07
N ASN A 206 -12.52 27.22 -2.03
CA ASN A 206 -12.49 26.72 -0.65
C ASN A 206 -11.63 25.44 -0.47
N LEU A 207 -10.59 25.32 -1.27
CA LEU A 207 -9.63 24.24 -1.15
C LEU A 207 -8.89 24.35 0.20
N ARG A 208 -8.74 23.24 0.89
CA ARG A 208 -8.02 23.18 2.17
C ARG A 208 -7.51 21.76 2.44
N PRO A 209 -6.50 21.62 3.29
CA PRO A 209 -6.12 20.30 3.79
C PRO A 209 -7.17 19.75 4.78
N PRO A 210 -7.13 18.44 5.06
CA PRO A 210 -7.86 17.88 6.19
C PRO A 210 -7.41 18.51 7.51
N THR A 211 -8.36 18.73 8.41
CA THR A 211 -8.04 19.03 9.80
C THR A 211 -7.47 17.78 10.51
N GLU A 212 -6.82 17.97 11.65
CA GLU A 212 -6.32 16.85 12.47
C GLU A 212 -7.43 15.84 12.81
N TYR A 213 -8.63 16.33 13.12
CA TYR A 213 -9.78 15.46 13.42
C TYR A 213 -10.26 14.66 12.20
N GLU A 214 -10.28 15.28 11.01
CA GLU A 214 -10.65 14.62 9.77
C GLU A 214 -9.62 13.56 9.39
N LEU A 215 -8.32 13.89 9.51
CA LEU A 215 -7.22 12.95 9.26
C LEU A 215 -7.30 11.74 10.19
N ARG A 216 -7.48 12.00 11.49
CA ARG A 216 -7.64 10.96 12.51
C ARG A 216 -8.89 10.11 12.27
N SER A 217 -10.00 10.74 11.90
CA SER A 217 -11.25 10.04 11.58
C SER A 217 -11.10 9.11 10.37
N MET A 218 -10.45 9.57 9.30
CA MET A 218 -10.17 8.72 8.13
C MET A 218 -9.27 7.54 8.52
N THR A 219 -8.21 7.80 9.28
CA THR A 219 -7.29 6.76 9.75
C THR A 219 -8.01 5.65 10.52
N TYR A 220 -8.73 6.01 11.57
CA TYR A 220 -9.42 5.00 12.41
C TYR A 220 -10.59 4.34 11.69
N SER A 221 -11.29 5.06 10.83
CA SER A 221 -12.35 4.43 10.04
C SER A 221 -11.82 3.43 9.01
N ALA A 222 -10.65 3.66 8.43
CA ALA A 222 -9.99 2.68 7.56
C ALA A 222 -9.68 1.38 8.31
N LEU A 223 -9.10 1.49 9.51
CA LEU A 223 -8.83 0.33 10.38
C LEU A 223 -10.11 -0.42 10.73
N ALA A 224 -11.15 0.30 11.14
CA ALA A 224 -12.46 -0.28 11.50
C ALA A 224 -13.16 -0.96 10.30
N ARG A 225 -12.81 -0.61 9.06
CA ARG A 225 -13.32 -1.20 7.82
C ARG A 225 -12.43 -2.31 7.26
N GLY A 226 -11.41 -2.74 8.01
CA GLY A 226 -10.58 -3.90 7.68
C GLY A 226 -9.38 -3.62 6.79
N ALA A 227 -8.89 -2.38 6.76
CA ALA A 227 -7.60 -2.08 6.15
C ALA A 227 -6.47 -2.76 6.92
N ASN A 228 -5.57 -3.41 6.20
CA ASN A 228 -4.39 -4.11 6.73
C ASN A 228 -3.14 -3.22 6.73
N GLY A 229 -3.26 -1.97 6.33
CA GLY A 229 -2.23 -0.96 6.33
C GLY A 229 -2.79 0.38 5.86
N ILE A 230 -2.05 1.43 6.10
CA ILE A 230 -2.40 2.79 5.71
C ILE A 230 -1.23 3.46 5.00
N PHE A 231 -1.55 4.31 4.05
CA PHE A 231 -0.62 5.28 3.46
C PHE A 231 -1.22 6.66 3.55
N TYR A 232 -0.38 7.67 3.62
CA TYR A 232 -0.79 9.07 3.54
C TYR A 232 -0.31 9.67 2.21
N PHE A 233 -1.17 10.38 1.54
CA PHE A 233 -0.85 11.11 0.32
C PHE A 233 -0.85 12.61 0.62
N SER A 234 0.28 13.34 0.53
CA SER A 234 1.61 12.88 0.16
C SER A 234 2.69 13.70 0.89
N TYR A 235 3.90 13.18 0.98
CA TYR A 235 5.08 13.87 1.56
C TYR A 235 5.43 15.15 0.80
N ALA A 236 5.40 15.10 -0.54
CA ALA A 236 5.74 16.24 -1.37
C ALA A 236 4.83 17.46 -1.11
N ASP A 237 3.55 17.21 -0.77
CA ASP A 237 2.57 18.27 -0.52
C ASP A 237 2.65 18.80 0.91
N MET A 238 3.18 18.03 1.87
CA MET A 238 3.39 18.48 3.24
C MET A 238 4.54 19.51 3.36
N MET A 239 5.47 19.50 2.42
CA MET A 239 6.61 20.44 2.41
C MET A 239 6.24 21.84 1.88
N ILE A 240 4.98 22.03 1.48
CA ILE A 240 4.49 23.31 0.92
C ILE A 240 3.75 24.13 2.00
N ILE A 241 3.52 23.56 3.17
CA ILE A 241 2.91 24.20 4.35
C ILE A 241 4.01 24.66 5.29
#